data_964f48828d4b31ca70b3fdce1fc4d9d2
#
_entry.id   964f48828d4b31ca70b3fdce1fc4d9d2
#
_cell.length_a   1.000
_cell.length_b   1.000
_cell.length_c   1.000
_cell.angle_alpha   90.00
_cell.angle_beta   90.00
_cell.angle_gamma   90.00
#
_symmetry.space_group_name_H-M   'P 1'
#
loop_
_entity.id
_entity.type
_entity.pdbx_description
1 polymer ?
#
loop_
_entity_poly.entity_id
_entity_poly.type
_entity_poly.pdbx_seq_one_letter_code
_entity_poly.pdbx_strand_id
1 'polypeptide(L)'
;MLEKESDEELVARAASGDQRAFRPLIARHMGRAIRLAQAILGNATEADDIAQEAFLRVWNQASSFDPDLARFTTWLHRIVLNLAIDRMRRPGSEPIERADDVASDAPSALAHIIAEQEQEIVRTALFELPERQRAAIALFHFEGLSGREAATAMDLSEKAFESLLIRARTALKQRVIAVTRRQQS
;
A
#
# COMPACT_ATOMS: atom_id res chain seq x y z
N MET A 1 0.82 27.57 -10.42
CA MET A 1 0.66 27.04 -11.80
C MET A 1 0.86 25.52 -11.87
N LEU A 2 1.79 24.94 -11.11
CA LEU A 2 2.09 23.49 -11.07
C LEU A 2 1.00 22.62 -10.41
N GLU A 3 0.04 23.21 -9.66
CA GLU A 3 -1.06 22.46 -9.02
C GLU A 3 -2.16 21.98 -10.00
N LYS A 4 -2.16 22.46 -11.24
CA LYS A 4 -3.14 22.09 -12.28
C LYS A 4 -2.64 21.03 -13.26
N GLU A 5 -1.33 20.71 -13.25
CA GLU A 5 -0.76 19.70 -14.15
C GLU A 5 -1.14 18.28 -13.68
N SER A 6 -1.41 17.40 -14.63
CA SER A 6 -1.63 15.98 -14.35
C SER A 6 -0.35 15.30 -13.87
N ASP A 7 -0.48 14.16 -13.19
CA ASP A 7 0.68 13.40 -12.74
C ASP A 7 1.49 12.87 -13.93
N GLU A 8 0.83 12.51 -15.02
CA GLU A 8 1.43 12.04 -16.26
C GLU A 8 2.30 13.14 -16.93
N GLU A 9 1.79 14.38 -16.97
CA GLU A 9 2.55 15.53 -17.48
C GLU A 9 3.77 15.83 -16.61
N LEU A 10 3.63 15.74 -15.29
CA LEU A 10 4.73 15.93 -14.35
C LEU A 10 5.81 14.86 -14.51
N VAL A 11 5.42 13.59 -14.72
CA VAL A 11 6.38 12.50 -14.99
C VAL A 11 7.10 12.71 -16.31
N ALA A 12 6.41 13.11 -17.37
CA ALA A 12 7.03 13.40 -18.67
C ALA A 12 8.07 14.51 -18.57
N ARG A 13 7.78 15.56 -17.78
CA ARG A 13 8.76 16.64 -17.50
C ARG A 13 9.94 16.14 -16.65
N ALA A 14 9.67 15.33 -15.63
CA ALA A 14 10.72 14.72 -14.82
C ALA A 14 11.63 13.83 -15.67
N ALA A 15 11.08 13.07 -16.62
CA ALA A 15 11.82 12.26 -17.59
C ALA A 15 12.78 13.08 -18.47
N SER A 16 12.44 14.36 -18.73
CA SER A 16 13.32 15.30 -19.45
C SER A 16 14.33 16.04 -18.53
N GLY A 17 14.40 15.67 -17.24
CA GLY A 17 15.36 16.22 -16.27
C GLY A 17 14.85 17.43 -15.47
N ASP A 18 13.57 17.80 -15.60
CA ASP A 18 12.98 18.90 -14.83
C ASP A 18 12.67 18.46 -13.37
N GLN A 19 13.65 18.70 -12.48
CA GLN A 19 13.50 18.40 -11.04
C GLN A 19 12.33 19.13 -10.37
N ARG A 20 11.90 20.29 -10.90
CA ARG A 20 10.79 21.05 -10.32
C ARG A 20 9.45 20.34 -10.53
N ALA A 21 9.30 19.56 -11.59
CA ALA A 21 8.12 18.76 -11.87
C ALA A 21 7.99 17.55 -10.90
N PHE A 22 9.08 17.08 -10.34
CA PHE A 22 9.08 15.91 -9.45
C PHE A 22 8.54 16.24 -8.03
N ARG A 23 8.76 17.46 -7.57
CA ARG A 23 8.33 17.91 -6.23
C ARG A 23 6.81 17.79 -5.99
N PRO A 24 5.93 18.21 -6.91
CA PRO A 24 4.49 17.99 -6.77
C PRO A 24 4.10 16.49 -6.71
N LEU A 25 4.77 15.62 -7.46
CA LEU A 25 4.51 14.18 -7.41
C LEU A 25 4.78 13.62 -6.01
N ILE A 26 5.92 13.97 -5.41
CA ILE A 26 6.23 13.59 -4.03
C ILE A 26 5.16 14.13 -3.08
N ALA A 27 4.83 15.41 -3.16
CA ALA A 27 3.87 16.03 -2.25
C ALA A 27 2.47 15.40 -2.34
N ARG A 28 2.02 14.99 -3.53
CA ARG A 28 0.71 14.37 -3.75
C ARG A 28 0.65 12.90 -3.30
N HIS A 29 1.74 12.16 -3.46
CA HIS A 29 1.70 10.68 -3.42
C HIS A 29 2.57 10.04 -2.34
N MET A 30 3.50 10.75 -1.68
CA MET A 30 4.37 10.17 -0.65
C MET A 30 3.57 9.53 0.49
N GLY A 31 2.61 10.27 1.06
CA GLY A 31 1.78 9.74 2.15
C GLY A 31 0.99 8.49 1.76
N ARG A 32 0.56 8.40 0.48
CA ARG A 32 -0.15 7.22 -0.04
C ARG A 32 0.81 6.04 -0.21
N ALA A 33 2.02 6.27 -0.70
CA ALA A 33 3.06 5.26 -0.83
C ALA A 33 3.44 4.68 0.55
N ILE A 34 3.61 5.53 1.57
CA ILE A 34 3.89 5.11 2.95
C ILE A 34 2.76 4.23 3.49
N ARG A 35 1.49 4.67 3.37
CA ARG A 35 0.34 3.88 3.84
C ARG A 35 0.25 2.52 3.17
N LEU A 36 0.44 2.44 1.85
CA LEU A 36 0.45 1.16 1.14
C LEU A 36 1.58 0.25 1.63
N ALA A 37 2.80 0.78 1.73
CA ALA A 37 3.94 0.03 2.24
C ALA A 37 3.68 -0.46 3.68
N GLN A 38 3.14 0.39 4.55
CA GLN A 38 2.81 0.05 5.94
C GLN A 38 1.71 -1.03 6.02
N ALA A 39 0.69 -0.97 5.17
CA ALA A 39 -0.35 -2.00 5.10
C ALA A 39 0.21 -3.37 4.70
N ILE A 40 1.32 -3.39 3.95
CA ILE A 40 1.97 -4.63 3.51
C ILE A 40 3.01 -5.11 4.53
N LEU A 41 3.87 -4.22 5.05
CA LEU A 41 5.00 -4.55 5.90
C LEU A 41 4.65 -4.63 7.39
N GLY A 42 3.73 -3.78 7.87
CA GLY A 42 3.40 -3.66 9.29
C GLY A 42 4.39 -2.84 10.11
N ASN A 43 5.44 -2.33 9.50
CA ASN A 43 6.50 -1.56 10.14
C ASN A 43 6.57 -0.16 9.53
N ALA A 44 6.39 0.89 10.34
CA ALA A 44 6.34 2.28 9.88
C ALA A 44 7.69 2.76 9.33
N THR A 45 8.78 2.41 10.01
CA THR A 45 10.14 2.80 9.59
C THR A 45 10.50 2.18 8.23
N GLU A 46 10.25 0.87 8.08
CA GLU A 46 10.46 0.20 6.80
C GLU A 46 9.53 0.72 5.70
N ALA A 47 8.31 1.13 6.04
CA ALA A 47 7.38 1.72 5.09
C ALA A 47 7.86 3.07 4.55
N ASP A 48 8.43 3.91 5.40
CA ASP A 48 9.07 5.17 5.00
C ASP A 48 10.24 4.92 4.05
N ASP A 49 11.13 3.98 4.38
CA ASP A 49 12.27 3.60 3.55
C ASP A 49 11.81 3.12 2.16
N ILE A 50 10.78 2.26 2.13
CA ILE A 50 10.21 1.75 0.88
C ILE A 50 9.60 2.89 0.05
N ALA A 51 8.88 3.80 0.67
CA ALA A 51 8.28 4.93 -0.05
C ALA A 51 9.37 5.85 -0.64
N GLN A 52 10.43 6.14 0.09
CA GLN A 52 11.57 6.92 -0.41
C GLN A 52 12.27 6.19 -1.58
N GLU A 53 12.57 4.90 -1.42
CA GLU A 53 13.14 4.07 -2.48
C GLU A 53 12.25 4.04 -3.73
N ALA A 54 10.91 3.96 -3.55
CA ALA A 54 9.97 3.98 -4.65
C ALA A 54 10.06 5.28 -5.44
N PHE A 55 10.14 6.43 -4.78
CA PHE A 55 10.30 7.70 -5.47
C PHE A 55 11.66 7.87 -6.13
N LEU A 56 12.74 7.31 -5.58
CA LEU A 56 14.03 7.23 -6.26
C LEU A 56 13.93 6.39 -7.55
N ARG A 57 13.21 5.26 -7.52
CA ARG A 57 12.97 4.45 -8.72
C ARG A 57 12.09 5.19 -9.73
N VAL A 58 11.04 5.88 -9.28
CA VAL A 58 10.22 6.74 -10.15
C VAL A 58 11.11 7.77 -10.86
N TRP A 59 11.99 8.44 -10.15
CA TRP A 59 12.91 9.41 -10.74
C TRP A 59 13.82 8.77 -11.81
N ASN A 60 14.45 7.67 -11.45
CA ASN A 60 15.42 6.99 -12.33
C ASN A 60 14.75 6.33 -13.54
N GLN A 61 13.48 5.98 -13.44
CA GLN A 61 12.72 5.25 -14.47
C GLN A 61 11.61 6.11 -15.10
N ALA A 62 11.59 7.42 -14.86
CA ALA A 62 10.55 8.31 -15.38
C ALA A 62 10.42 8.23 -16.91
N SER A 63 11.52 8.05 -17.63
CA SER A 63 11.55 7.88 -19.09
C SER A 63 10.94 6.57 -19.59
N SER A 64 10.75 5.57 -18.73
CA SER A 64 10.12 4.28 -19.06
C SER A 64 8.62 4.24 -18.74
N PHE A 65 8.10 5.31 -18.13
CA PHE A 65 6.67 5.40 -17.85
C PHE A 65 5.88 5.62 -19.14
N ASP A 66 4.86 4.79 -19.35
CA ASP A 66 3.96 4.88 -20.49
C ASP A 66 2.51 5.16 -19.99
N PRO A 67 2.00 6.40 -20.23
CA PRO A 67 0.66 6.78 -19.77
C PRO A 67 -0.47 6.04 -20.51
N ASP A 68 -0.21 5.45 -21.68
CA ASP A 68 -1.19 4.67 -22.43
C ASP A 68 -1.39 3.27 -21.79
N LEU A 69 -0.40 2.77 -21.07
CA LEU A 69 -0.47 1.47 -20.39
C LEU A 69 -1.09 1.54 -19.00
N ALA A 70 -0.81 2.58 -18.24
CA ALA A 70 -1.31 2.73 -16.87
C ALA A 70 -1.24 4.18 -16.39
N ARG A 71 -2.10 4.54 -15.44
CA ARG A 71 -1.99 5.80 -14.70
C ARG A 71 -0.71 5.81 -13.86
N PHE A 72 -0.16 7.00 -13.62
CA PHE A 72 1.00 7.18 -12.74
C PHE A 72 0.81 6.51 -11.37
N THR A 73 -0.37 6.67 -10.76
CA THR A 73 -0.68 6.06 -9.46
C THR A 73 -0.58 4.53 -9.49
N THR A 74 -1.07 3.87 -10.53
CA THR A 74 -0.98 2.41 -10.70
C THR A 74 0.48 1.96 -10.85
N TRP A 75 1.27 2.71 -11.63
CA TRP A 75 2.69 2.44 -11.80
C TRP A 75 3.47 2.62 -10.50
N LEU A 76 3.20 3.71 -9.73
CA LEU A 76 3.80 3.92 -8.42
C LEU A 76 3.43 2.79 -7.44
N HIS A 77 2.16 2.37 -7.40
CA HIS A 77 1.73 1.26 -6.55
C HIS A 77 2.46 -0.04 -6.88
N ARG A 78 2.70 -0.32 -8.17
CA ARG A 78 3.50 -1.48 -8.60
C ARG A 78 4.94 -1.41 -8.06
N ILE A 79 5.57 -0.24 -8.09
CA ILE A 79 6.92 -0.04 -7.57
C ILE A 79 6.95 -0.27 -6.05
N VAL A 80 6.04 0.36 -5.31
CA VAL A 80 5.94 0.21 -3.85
C VAL A 80 5.68 -1.24 -3.47
N LEU A 81 4.74 -1.90 -4.15
CA LEU A 81 4.39 -3.30 -3.92
C LEU A 81 5.59 -4.23 -4.10
N ASN A 82 6.30 -4.10 -5.22
CA ASN A 82 7.47 -4.94 -5.51
C ASN A 82 8.56 -4.75 -4.45
N LEU A 83 8.85 -3.50 -4.06
CA LEU A 83 9.80 -3.19 -3.01
C LEU A 83 9.40 -3.79 -1.66
N ALA A 84 8.12 -3.67 -1.28
CA ALA A 84 7.61 -4.20 -0.02
C ALA A 84 7.67 -5.74 0.01
N ILE A 85 7.27 -6.42 -1.07
CA ILE A 85 7.36 -7.88 -1.18
C ILE A 85 8.81 -8.35 -1.13
N ASP A 86 9.71 -7.68 -1.85
CA ASP A 86 11.13 -8.01 -1.85
C ASP A 86 11.76 -7.81 -0.45
N ARG A 87 11.33 -6.79 0.28
CA ARG A 87 11.76 -6.54 1.67
C ARG A 87 11.35 -7.70 2.58
N MET A 88 10.11 -8.16 2.49
CA MET A 88 9.58 -9.27 3.31
C MET A 88 10.29 -10.61 3.05
N ARG A 89 10.80 -10.81 1.84
CA ARG A 89 11.51 -12.05 1.46
C ARG A 89 12.95 -12.11 1.92
N ARG A 90 13.52 -10.99 2.39
CA ARG A 90 14.90 -10.99 2.91
C ARG A 90 14.95 -11.67 4.27
N PRO A 91 15.94 -12.61 4.51
CA PRO A 91 16.16 -13.19 5.82
C PRO A 91 16.54 -12.09 6.83
N GLY A 92 15.86 -12.03 7.97
CA GLY A 92 16.13 -11.04 9.02
C GLY A 92 15.16 -9.87 9.06
N SER A 93 14.07 -9.89 8.31
CA SER A 93 12.94 -8.97 8.50
C SER A 93 12.26 -9.30 9.83
N GLU A 94 12.48 -8.46 10.85
CA GLU A 94 11.87 -8.64 12.17
C GLU A 94 10.35 -8.45 12.12
N PRO A 95 9.56 -9.23 12.90
CA PRO A 95 8.11 -9.03 12.95
C PRO A 95 7.76 -7.80 13.77
N ILE A 96 7.02 -6.93 13.17
CA ILE A 96 6.07 -5.95 13.75
C ILE A 96 6.48 -5.27 15.06
N GLU A 97 7.16 -4.14 14.97
CA GLU A 97 7.03 -3.10 15.98
C GLU A 97 5.67 -2.42 15.86
N ARG A 98 4.97 -2.29 16.99
CA ARG A 98 3.68 -1.60 17.05
C ARG A 98 3.86 -0.15 16.60
N ALA A 99 3.31 0.20 15.45
CA ALA A 99 3.15 1.59 15.08
C ALA A 99 1.95 2.15 15.82
N ASP A 100 2.18 3.17 16.65
CA ASP A 100 1.10 3.93 17.28
C ASP A 100 0.31 4.67 16.20
N ASP A 101 -1.01 4.44 16.18
CA ASP A 101 -1.94 5.11 15.29
C ASP A 101 -2.04 6.59 15.66
N VAL A 102 -2.01 7.44 14.64
CA VAL A 102 -2.33 8.86 14.77
C VAL A 102 -3.83 9.00 15.01
N ALA A 103 -4.20 9.42 16.22
CA ALA A 103 -5.57 9.63 16.66
C ALA A 103 -6.33 10.61 15.74
N SER A 104 -7.52 10.20 15.31
CA SER A 104 -8.56 11.05 14.71
C SER A 104 -9.66 11.32 15.73
N ASP A 105 -10.21 12.55 15.73
CA ASP A 105 -11.12 13.14 16.70
C ASP A 105 -12.36 12.30 17.12
N ALA A 106 -12.72 12.44 18.38
CA ALA A 106 -13.43 11.59 19.31
C ALA A 106 -14.92 11.26 19.04
N PRO A 107 -15.27 9.97 19.12
CA PRO A 107 -16.48 9.45 19.78
C PRO A 107 -16.18 9.12 21.26
N SER A 108 -17.20 8.84 22.09
CA SER A 108 -17.01 8.59 23.53
C SER A 108 -15.87 7.60 23.80
N ALA A 109 -15.12 7.76 24.89
CA ALA A 109 -13.93 6.96 25.22
C ALA A 109 -14.15 5.43 25.11
N LEU A 110 -15.34 4.93 25.45
CA LEU A 110 -15.68 3.52 25.34
C LEU A 110 -15.83 3.06 23.87
N ALA A 111 -16.44 3.89 23.00
CA ALA A 111 -16.57 3.58 21.58
C ALA A 111 -15.19 3.62 20.89
N HIS A 112 -14.29 4.47 21.36
CA HIS A 112 -12.91 4.54 20.88
C HIS A 112 -12.13 3.25 21.21
N ILE A 113 -12.19 2.79 22.45
CA ILE A 113 -11.53 1.56 22.90
C ILE A 113 -12.03 0.34 22.11
N ILE A 114 -13.34 0.24 21.86
CA ILE A 114 -13.92 -0.86 21.07
C ILE A 114 -13.43 -0.80 19.62
N ALA A 115 -13.45 0.39 19.01
CA ALA A 115 -12.99 0.58 17.64
C ALA A 115 -11.48 0.26 17.49
N GLU A 116 -10.67 0.64 18.45
CA GLU A 116 -9.23 0.32 18.48
C GLU A 116 -8.99 -1.20 18.60
N GLN A 117 -9.75 -1.88 19.44
CA GLN A 117 -9.64 -3.34 19.58
C GLN A 117 -10.07 -4.07 18.30
N GLU A 118 -11.13 -3.63 17.63
CA GLU A 118 -11.58 -4.20 16.37
C GLU A 118 -10.54 -3.97 15.26
N GLN A 119 -9.94 -2.78 15.19
CA GLN A 119 -8.88 -2.46 14.25
C GLN A 119 -7.64 -3.32 14.48
N GLU A 120 -7.23 -3.52 15.73
CA GLU A 120 -6.09 -4.36 16.08
C GLU A 120 -6.31 -5.83 15.70
N ILE A 121 -7.53 -6.36 15.89
CA ILE A 121 -7.89 -7.72 15.46
C ILE A 121 -7.74 -7.85 13.94
N VAL A 122 -8.29 -6.90 13.19
CA VAL A 122 -8.20 -6.91 11.73
C VAL A 122 -6.76 -6.76 11.27
N ARG A 123 -5.99 -5.87 11.89
CA ARG A 123 -4.57 -5.66 11.60
C ARG A 123 -3.77 -6.94 11.82
N THR A 124 -3.89 -7.56 12.99
CA THR A 124 -3.22 -8.83 13.31
C THR A 124 -3.60 -9.92 12.30
N ALA A 125 -4.89 -10.07 12.00
CA ALA A 125 -5.37 -11.04 11.02
C ALA A 125 -4.81 -10.79 9.61
N LEU A 126 -4.64 -9.50 9.23
CA LEU A 126 -4.09 -9.12 7.94
C LEU A 126 -2.61 -9.54 7.82
N PHE A 127 -1.82 -9.38 8.89
CA PHE A 127 -0.41 -9.76 8.91
C PHE A 127 -0.18 -11.27 8.96
N GLU A 128 -1.18 -12.05 9.38
CA GLU A 128 -1.15 -13.52 9.26
C GLU A 128 -1.43 -14.03 7.82
N LEU A 129 -1.81 -13.14 6.88
CA LEU A 129 -2.01 -13.52 5.48
C LEU A 129 -0.67 -13.65 4.73
N PRO A 130 -0.60 -14.55 3.72
CA PRO A 130 0.49 -14.50 2.75
C PRO A 130 0.62 -13.13 2.10
N GLU A 131 1.87 -12.69 1.84
CA GLU A 131 2.19 -11.35 1.34
C GLU A 131 1.35 -10.90 0.13
N ARG A 132 1.16 -11.78 -0.87
CA ARG A 132 0.35 -11.46 -2.07
C ARG A 132 -1.13 -11.31 -1.77
N GLN A 133 -1.67 -12.04 -0.79
CA GLN A 133 -3.06 -11.88 -0.37
C GLN A 133 -3.26 -10.58 0.39
N ARG A 134 -2.32 -10.22 1.26
CA ARG A 134 -2.31 -8.95 1.98
C ARG A 134 -2.22 -7.78 1.01
N ALA A 135 -1.32 -7.84 0.04
CA ALA A 135 -1.19 -6.85 -1.01
C ALA A 135 -2.47 -6.66 -1.82
N ALA A 136 -3.17 -7.75 -2.18
CA ALA A 136 -4.44 -7.66 -2.91
C ALA A 136 -5.52 -6.94 -2.09
N ILE A 137 -5.61 -7.22 -0.78
CA ILE A 137 -6.50 -6.51 0.14
C ILE A 137 -6.12 -5.02 0.22
N ALA A 138 -4.83 -4.71 0.39
CA ALA A 138 -4.35 -3.34 0.51
C ALA A 138 -4.67 -2.51 -0.74
N LEU A 139 -4.37 -3.01 -1.92
CA LEU A 139 -4.64 -2.31 -3.19
C LEU A 139 -6.13 -2.08 -3.43
N PHE A 140 -6.96 -3.08 -3.18
CA PHE A 140 -8.38 -2.99 -3.49
C PHE A 140 -9.18 -2.22 -2.42
N HIS A 141 -8.96 -2.51 -1.14
CA HIS A 141 -9.78 -1.97 -0.05
C HIS A 141 -9.21 -0.69 0.57
N PHE A 142 -7.89 -0.53 0.66
CA PHE A 142 -7.29 0.66 1.28
C PHE A 142 -6.94 1.72 0.25
N GLU A 143 -6.42 1.30 -0.92
CA GLU A 143 -6.07 2.23 -1.99
C GLU A 143 -7.22 2.50 -2.96
N GLY A 144 -8.32 1.71 -2.90
CA GLY A 144 -9.51 1.90 -3.70
C GLY A 144 -9.30 1.69 -5.20
N LEU A 145 -8.30 0.86 -5.59
CA LEU A 145 -8.08 0.54 -6.98
C LEU A 145 -9.21 -0.34 -7.53
N SER A 146 -9.57 -0.12 -8.80
CA SER A 146 -10.39 -1.06 -9.54
C SER A 146 -9.69 -2.42 -9.69
N GLY A 147 -10.45 -3.49 -9.96
CA GLY A 147 -9.88 -4.81 -10.19
C GLY A 147 -8.82 -4.82 -11.29
N ARG A 148 -9.04 -4.05 -12.37
CA ARG A 148 -8.09 -3.87 -13.48
C ARG A 148 -6.81 -3.18 -13.02
N GLU A 149 -6.91 -2.05 -12.33
CA GLU A 149 -5.74 -1.30 -11.84
C GLU A 149 -4.91 -2.12 -10.84
N ALA A 150 -5.58 -2.82 -9.91
CA ALA A 150 -4.91 -3.68 -8.95
C ALA A 150 -4.25 -4.91 -9.62
N ALA A 151 -4.89 -5.51 -10.63
CA ALA A 151 -4.30 -6.57 -11.44
C ALA A 151 -3.03 -6.07 -12.17
N THR A 152 -3.10 -4.89 -12.79
CA THR A 152 -1.95 -4.25 -13.45
C THR A 152 -0.81 -3.97 -12.44
N ALA A 153 -1.13 -3.44 -11.25
CA ALA A 153 -0.13 -3.18 -10.21
C ALA A 153 0.54 -4.47 -9.71
N MET A 154 -0.18 -5.60 -9.71
CA MET A 154 0.32 -6.91 -9.26
C MET A 154 0.92 -7.78 -10.37
N ASP A 155 0.94 -7.28 -11.62
CA ASP A 155 1.37 -8.04 -12.80
C ASP A 155 0.57 -9.34 -12.99
N LEU A 156 -0.76 -9.21 -12.90
CA LEU A 156 -1.72 -10.31 -13.03
C LEU A 156 -2.75 -10.00 -14.09
N SER A 157 -3.40 -11.05 -14.63
CA SER A 157 -4.66 -10.86 -15.35
C SER A 157 -5.78 -10.48 -14.37
N GLU A 158 -6.82 -9.76 -14.83
CA GLU A 158 -7.97 -9.40 -13.99
C GLU A 158 -8.60 -10.63 -13.33
N LYS A 159 -8.77 -11.72 -14.08
CA LYS A 159 -9.30 -12.99 -13.57
C LYS A 159 -8.42 -13.62 -12.49
N ALA A 160 -7.09 -13.54 -12.63
CA ALA A 160 -6.15 -14.04 -11.63
C ALA A 160 -6.19 -13.19 -10.36
N PHE A 161 -6.31 -11.86 -10.50
CA PHE A 161 -6.47 -10.95 -9.37
C PHE A 161 -7.79 -11.18 -8.63
N GLU A 162 -8.92 -11.31 -9.33
CA GLU A 162 -10.21 -11.61 -8.72
C GLU A 162 -10.15 -12.92 -7.90
N SER A 163 -9.57 -13.97 -8.47
CA SER A 163 -9.39 -15.25 -7.78
C SER A 163 -8.49 -15.11 -6.54
N LEU A 164 -7.44 -14.28 -6.61
CA LEU A 164 -6.58 -13.98 -5.47
C LEU A 164 -7.34 -13.21 -4.39
N LEU A 165 -8.10 -12.19 -4.76
CA LEU A 165 -8.87 -11.35 -3.85
C LEU A 165 -9.96 -12.15 -3.11
N ILE A 166 -10.65 -13.05 -3.81
CA ILE A 166 -11.64 -13.96 -3.18
C ILE A 166 -10.96 -14.84 -2.12
N ARG A 167 -9.81 -15.45 -2.45
CA ARG A 167 -9.05 -16.26 -1.49
C ARG A 167 -8.54 -15.42 -0.30
N ALA A 168 -8.05 -14.21 -0.58
CA ALA A 168 -7.57 -13.29 0.45
C ALA A 168 -8.68 -12.90 1.44
N ARG A 169 -9.88 -12.55 0.94
CA ARG A 169 -11.05 -12.23 1.77
C ARG A 169 -11.49 -13.41 2.63
N THR A 170 -11.52 -14.61 2.05
CA THR A 170 -11.89 -15.84 2.79
C THR A 170 -10.87 -16.12 3.89
N ALA A 171 -9.59 -16.04 3.58
CA ALA A 171 -8.52 -16.25 4.55
C ALA A 171 -8.55 -15.18 5.66
N LEU A 172 -8.73 -13.89 5.31
CA LEU A 172 -8.84 -12.80 6.29
C LEU A 172 -10.00 -13.06 7.27
N LYS A 173 -11.18 -13.41 6.76
CA LYS A 173 -12.34 -13.73 7.62
C LYS A 173 -12.02 -14.85 8.62
N GLN A 174 -11.34 -15.91 8.17
CA GLN A 174 -10.95 -17.03 9.04
C GLN A 174 -9.93 -16.58 10.11
N ARG A 175 -8.96 -15.73 9.74
CA ARG A 175 -7.96 -15.19 10.68
C ARG A 175 -8.59 -14.26 11.70
N VAL A 176 -9.48 -13.36 11.30
CA VAL A 176 -10.22 -12.48 12.23
C VAL A 176 -10.94 -13.32 13.30
N ILE A 177 -11.68 -14.37 12.90
CA ILE A 177 -12.35 -15.25 13.84
C ILE A 177 -11.36 -15.93 14.81
N ALA A 178 -10.21 -16.39 14.29
CA ALA A 178 -9.19 -17.05 15.10
C ALA A 178 -8.53 -16.08 16.10
N VAL A 179 -8.21 -14.86 15.67
CA VAL A 179 -7.63 -13.81 16.53
C VAL A 179 -8.61 -13.41 17.63
N THR A 180 -9.89 -13.17 17.28
CA THR A 180 -10.94 -12.83 18.25
C THR A 180 -11.09 -13.89 19.35
N ARG A 181 -11.08 -15.18 18.98
CA ARG A 181 -11.14 -16.28 19.95
C ARG A 181 -9.94 -16.33 20.89
N ARG A 182 -8.72 -16.05 20.39
CA ARG A 182 -7.51 -16.00 21.23
C ARG A 182 -7.53 -14.88 22.26
N GLN A 183 -8.20 -13.76 21.96
CA GLN A 183 -8.30 -12.63 22.90
C GLN A 183 -9.39 -12.81 23.97
N GLN A 184 -10.33 -13.73 23.76
CA GLN A 184 -11.41 -14.05 24.69
C GLN A 184 -11.09 -15.23 25.64
N SER A 185 -9.93 -15.88 25.45
CA SER A 185 -9.49 -17.05 26.26
C SER A 185 -8.40 -16.66 27.26
#